data_5f87290c7c201a1376987b762680e6d0
#
_entry.id   5f87290c7c201a1376987b762680e6d0
#
_cell.length_a   1.000
_cell.length_b   1.000
_cell.length_c   1.000
_cell.angle_alpha   90.00
_cell.angle_beta   90.00
_cell.angle_gamma   90.00
#
_symmetry.space_group_name_H-M   'P 1'
#
loop_
_entity.id
_entity.type
_entity.pdbx_description
1 polymer ?
#
loop_
_entity_poly.entity_id
_entity_poly.type
_entity_poly.pdbx_seq_one_letter_code
_entity_poly.pdbx_strand_id
1 'polypeptide(L)'
;MAQAQSGICAEANLHGLHLFFNVFDGQDESLRAKLKQVSAIEEEFSDQFSESMLSCMVAIGAQYWPHILPEYIPSELQSFPNINHSDHQMSVQPCDLFVQIRSDREDVNHLFALQILKLFAPDVELVEQIRNFRFLDGRDFNGFIYGGDTAHGRKKRATALISNPGNFEDQG
;
A
#
# COMPACT_ATOMS: atom_id res chain seq x y z
N MET A 1 14.51 15.39 1.75
CA MET A 1 14.67 14.27 0.82
C MET A 1 13.43 13.40 0.96
N ALA A 2 12.83 13.00 -0.13
CA ALA A 2 11.74 12.03 -0.08
C ALA A 2 12.27 10.70 0.50
N GLN A 3 11.51 10.06 1.35
CA GLN A 3 11.83 8.78 1.96
C GLN A 3 10.81 7.74 1.48
N ALA A 4 11.30 6.59 1.02
CA ALA A 4 10.41 5.51 0.62
C ALA A 4 9.59 5.01 1.83
N GLN A 5 8.31 4.72 1.59
CA GLN A 5 7.47 4.05 2.58
C GLN A 5 8.10 2.72 2.99
N SER A 6 8.02 2.36 4.25
CA SER A 6 8.66 1.15 4.82
C SER A 6 8.24 -0.11 4.08
N GLY A 7 6.95 -0.22 3.75
CA GLY A 7 6.37 -1.37 3.07
C GLY A 7 6.90 -1.64 1.67
N ILE A 8 7.46 -0.64 0.98
CA ILE A 8 7.95 -0.81 -0.42
C ILE A 8 9.12 -1.80 -0.49
N CYS A 9 10.08 -1.67 0.42
CA CYS A 9 11.30 -2.51 0.42
C CYS A 9 11.38 -3.45 1.62
N ALA A 10 10.30 -3.64 2.38
CA ALA A 10 10.28 -4.52 3.53
C ALA A 10 10.53 -5.99 3.12
N GLU A 11 11.04 -6.78 4.05
CA GLU A 11 11.15 -8.23 3.88
C GLU A 11 9.76 -8.88 3.93
N ALA A 12 9.66 -10.12 3.45
CA ALA A 12 8.40 -10.85 3.46
C ALA A 12 8.03 -11.23 4.90
N ASN A 13 6.82 -10.86 5.31
CA ASN A 13 6.24 -11.18 6.60
C ASN A 13 5.36 -12.44 6.56
N LEU A 14 4.94 -12.91 7.74
CA LEU A 14 4.04 -14.06 7.87
C LEU A 14 2.58 -13.70 7.58
N HIS A 15 2.17 -12.48 7.92
CA HIS A 15 0.79 -12.01 7.80
C HIS A 15 0.71 -10.68 7.05
N GLY A 16 -0.39 -10.50 6.34
CA GLY A 16 -0.73 -9.26 5.67
C GLY A 16 -2.19 -8.89 5.86
N LEU A 17 -2.48 -7.61 5.80
CA LEU A 17 -3.83 -7.07 5.81
C LEU A 17 -3.92 -5.96 4.77
N HIS A 18 -4.85 -6.11 3.85
CA HIS A 18 -5.13 -5.15 2.81
C HIS A 18 -6.44 -4.44 3.10
N LEU A 19 -6.43 -3.12 3.03
CA LEU A 19 -7.61 -2.28 3.22
C LEU A 19 -7.81 -1.44 1.96
N PHE A 20 -9.02 -1.44 1.44
CA PHE A 20 -9.42 -0.68 0.26
C PHE A 20 -10.47 0.34 0.65
N PHE A 21 -10.28 1.59 0.22
CA PHE A 21 -11.14 2.69 0.61
C PHE A 21 -11.60 3.49 -0.60
N ASN A 22 -12.82 4.00 -0.51
CA ASN A 22 -13.29 5.12 -1.30
C ASN A 22 -13.37 6.37 -0.42
N VAL A 23 -13.06 7.51 -0.99
CA VAL A 23 -13.06 8.79 -0.29
C VAL A 23 -14.40 9.49 -0.52
N PHE A 24 -14.97 10.05 0.54
CA PHE A 24 -16.19 10.84 0.40
C PHE A 24 -15.92 12.19 -0.25
N ASP A 25 -16.85 12.66 -1.05
CA ASP A 25 -16.75 13.93 -1.75
C ASP A 25 -16.40 15.10 -0.80
N GLY A 26 -15.43 15.90 -1.19
CA GLY A 26 -15.03 17.10 -0.46
C GLY A 26 -14.11 16.83 0.75
N GLN A 27 -13.63 15.60 0.94
CA GLN A 27 -12.73 15.25 2.04
C GLN A 27 -11.24 15.25 1.66
N ASP A 28 -10.87 15.71 0.47
CA ASP A 28 -9.53 15.63 -0.08
C ASP A 28 -8.47 16.32 0.81
N GLU A 29 -8.73 17.53 1.29
CA GLU A 29 -7.80 18.26 2.16
C GLU A 29 -7.63 17.60 3.53
N SER A 30 -8.73 17.15 4.13
CA SER A 30 -8.72 16.44 5.41
C SER A 30 -7.91 15.16 5.30
N LEU A 31 -8.19 14.36 4.26
CA LEU A 31 -7.47 13.12 4.01
C LEU A 31 -5.99 13.34 3.73
N ARG A 32 -5.64 14.36 2.94
CA ARG A 32 -4.24 14.76 2.68
C ARG A 32 -3.47 15.05 3.99
N ALA A 33 -4.12 15.71 4.94
CA ALA A 33 -3.52 15.99 6.24
C ALA A 33 -3.36 14.72 7.09
N LYS A 34 -4.30 13.77 6.98
CA LYS A 34 -4.27 12.48 7.68
C LYS A 34 -3.23 11.53 7.09
N LEU A 35 -3.09 11.47 5.78
CA LEU A 35 -2.07 10.65 5.11
C LEU A 35 -0.64 10.96 5.61
N LYS A 36 -0.34 12.22 5.90
CA LYS A 36 0.95 12.64 6.47
C LYS A 36 1.23 12.08 7.87
N GLN A 37 0.21 11.60 8.58
CA GLN A 37 0.34 11.09 9.94
C GLN A 37 0.61 9.57 9.96
N VAL A 38 0.40 8.88 8.85
CA VAL A 38 0.52 7.41 8.79
C VAL A 38 1.92 6.94 9.18
N SER A 39 2.97 7.60 8.67
CA SER A 39 4.35 7.22 8.99
C SER A 39 4.70 7.39 10.47
N ALA A 40 4.19 8.44 11.11
CA ALA A 40 4.42 8.65 12.54
C ALA A 40 3.72 7.58 13.39
N ILE A 41 2.50 7.19 13.03
CA ILE A 41 1.77 6.10 13.70
C ILE A 41 2.50 4.76 13.47
N GLU A 42 3.02 4.53 12.28
CA GLU A 42 3.79 3.34 11.98
C GLU A 42 5.07 3.24 12.82
N GLU A 43 5.81 4.35 12.96
CA GLU A 43 7.00 4.43 13.81
C GLU A 43 6.67 4.10 15.27
N GLU A 44 5.61 4.70 15.81
CA GLU A 44 5.15 4.43 17.19
C GLU A 44 4.82 2.94 17.41
N PHE A 45 4.10 2.33 16.45
CA PHE A 45 3.78 0.90 16.52
C PHE A 45 5.01 0.01 16.37
N SER A 46 5.94 0.38 15.50
CA SER A 46 7.19 -0.36 15.29
C SER A 46 8.08 -0.33 16.54
N ASP A 47 8.08 0.78 17.26
CA ASP A 47 8.79 0.89 18.54
C ASP A 47 8.11 0.06 19.63
N GLN A 48 6.78 0.10 19.70
CA GLN A 48 6.00 -0.64 20.67
C GLN A 48 6.05 -2.16 20.47
N PHE A 49 6.06 -2.61 19.19
CA PHE A 49 6.01 -4.01 18.78
C PHE A 49 7.19 -4.35 17.88
N SER A 50 8.40 -4.03 18.30
CA SER A 50 9.62 -4.13 17.47
C SER A 50 9.87 -5.53 16.92
N GLU A 51 9.47 -6.58 17.63
CA GLU A 51 9.58 -7.98 17.20
C GLU A 51 8.59 -8.35 16.07
N SER A 52 7.57 -7.53 15.83
CA SER A 52 6.55 -7.83 14.81
C SER A 52 7.00 -7.57 13.38
N MET A 53 8.07 -6.81 13.19
CA MET A 53 8.53 -6.38 11.87
C MET A 53 7.44 -5.67 11.05
N LEU A 54 6.65 -4.82 11.73
CA LEU A 54 5.57 -4.07 11.08
C LEU A 54 6.08 -3.22 9.93
N SER A 55 5.35 -3.23 8.83
CA SER A 55 5.58 -2.33 7.71
C SER A 55 4.25 -1.95 7.07
N CYS A 56 4.16 -0.70 6.60
CA CYS A 56 2.97 -0.16 5.97
C CYS A 56 3.31 0.46 4.61
N MET A 57 2.34 0.39 3.69
CA MET A 57 2.37 1.09 2.43
C MET A 57 0.96 1.63 2.14
N VAL A 58 0.89 2.89 1.75
CA VAL A 58 -0.33 3.52 1.25
C VAL A 58 -0.15 3.81 -0.24
N ALA A 59 -1.08 3.35 -1.06
CA ALA A 59 -1.14 3.65 -2.47
C ALA A 59 -2.42 4.45 -2.79
N ILE A 60 -2.31 5.36 -3.74
CA ILE A 60 -3.42 6.22 -4.19
C ILE A 60 -3.82 5.78 -5.58
N GLY A 61 -5.13 5.59 -5.78
CA GLY A 61 -5.67 5.21 -7.08
C GLY A 61 -5.39 6.26 -8.15
N ALA A 62 -5.07 5.81 -9.37
CA ALA A 62 -4.71 6.71 -10.46
C ALA A 62 -5.82 7.74 -10.77
N GLN A 63 -7.08 7.37 -10.59
CA GLN A 63 -8.21 8.28 -10.80
C GLN A 63 -8.36 9.29 -9.66
N TYR A 64 -7.98 8.92 -8.44
CA TYR A 64 -8.07 9.78 -7.26
C TYR A 64 -6.83 10.66 -7.07
N TRP A 65 -5.66 10.27 -7.62
CA TRP A 65 -4.41 11.02 -7.49
C TRP A 65 -4.52 12.52 -7.76
N PRO A 66 -5.20 12.99 -8.83
CA PRO A 66 -5.34 14.42 -9.11
C PRO A 66 -6.07 15.22 -8.02
N HIS A 67 -6.91 14.56 -7.20
CA HIS A 67 -7.61 15.21 -6.09
C HIS A 67 -6.68 15.43 -4.89
N ILE A 68 -5.75 14.50 -4.66
CA ILE A 68 -4.81 14.60 -3.54
C ILE A 68 -3.58 15.44 -3.87
N LEU A 69 -3.00 15.28 -5.05
CA LEU A 69 -1.77 15.93 -5.48
C LEU A 69 -1.88 16.47 -6.91
N PRO A 70 -2.75 17.48 -7.16
CA PRO A 70 -2.98 18.00 -8.52
C PRO A 70 -1.73 18.63 -9.15
N GLU A 71 -0.79 19.10 -8.31
CA GLU A 71 0.43 19.77 -8.75
C GLU A 71 1.53 18.79 -9.17
N TYR A 72 1.39 17.49 -8.82
CA TYR A 72 2.42 16.48 -8.98
C TYR A 72 1.82 15.17 -9.51
N ILE A 73 1.34 15.20 -10.76
CA ILE A 73 0.79 13.99 -11.41
C ILE A 73 1.93 13.31 -12.16
N PRO A 74 2.32 12.08 -11.80
CA PRO A 74 3.33 11.32 -12.54
C PRO A 74 2.94 11.16 -14.00
N SER A 75 3.87 11.42 -14.91
CA SER A 75 3.60 11.40 -16.37
C SER A 75 3.15 10.03 -16.90
N GLU A 76 3.55 8.96 -16.23
CA GLU A 76 3.21 7.59 -16.60
C GLU A 76 2.06 7.00 -15.78
N LEU A 77 1.45 7.80 -14.89
CA LEU A 77 0.31 7.35 -14.07
C LEU A 77 -0.90 7.06 -14.97
N GLN A 78 -1.26 5.81 -15.04
CA GLN A 78 -2.39 5.34 -15.84
C GLN A 78 -3.34 4.48 -15.01
N SER A 79 -4.62 4.56 -15.36
CA SER A 79 -5.61 3.62 -14.81
C SER A 79 -5.32 2.21 -15.31
N PHE A 80 -5.69 1.22 -14.49
CA PHE A 80 -5.56 -0.17 -14.90
C PHE A 80 -6.30 -0.43 -16.23
N PRO A 81 -5.67 -1.07 -17.22
CA PRO A 81 -6.29 -1.27 -18.54
C PRO A 81 -7.49 -2.23 -18.41
N ASN A 82 -8.53 -1.95 -19.19
CA ASN A 82 -9.63 -2.89 -19.37
C ASN A 82 -9.15 -4.11 -20.17
N ILE A 83 -8.93 -5.21 -19.48
CA ILE A 83 -8.57 -6.48 -20.09
C ILE A 83 -9.86 -7.26 -20.36
N ASN A 84 -10.45 -7.04 -21.53
CA ASN A 84 -11.60 -7.81 -22.00
C ASN A 84 -11.09 -8.93 -22.92
N HIS A 85 -10.95 -10.13 -22.42
CA HIS A 85 -10.83 -11.34 -23.22
C HIS A 85 -12.22 -11.95 -23.43
N SER A 86 -12.47 -12.53 -24.60
CA SER A 86 -13.78 -13.08 -24.99
C SER A 86 -14.39 -14.08 -23.99
N ASP A 87 -13.56 -14.75 -23.20
CA ASP A 87 -13.97 -15.79 -22.28
C ASP A 87 -13.77 -15.44 -20.80
N HIS A 88 -13.07 -14.34 -20.48
CA HIS A 88 -12.81 -13.89 -19.12
C HIS A 88 -12.89 -12.38 -19.02
N GLN A 89 -13.94 -11.89 -18.40
CA GLN A 89 -14.05 -10.47 -18.03
C GLN A 89 -13.39 -10.28 -16.67
N MET A 90 -12.32 -9.51 -16.65
CA MET A 90 -11.72 -9.07 -15.40
C MET A 90 -12.42 -7.78 -14.95
N SER A 91 -13.25 -7.89 -13.92
CA SER A 91 -13.90 -6.74 -13.31
C SER A 91 -12.82 -5.94 -12.55
N VAL A 92 -12.53 -4.74 -13.00
CA VAL A 92 -11.69 -3.79 -12.27
C VAL A 92 -12.60 -3.00 -11.35
N GLN A 93 -12.39 -3.13 -10.04
CA GLN A 93 -13.03 -2.25 -9.06
C GLN A 93 -12.00 -1.18 -8.67
N PRO A 94 -12.14 0.05 -9.17
CA PRO A 94 -11.26 1.13 -8.75
C PRO A 94 -11.50 1.43 -7.27
N CYS A 95 -10.42 1.65 -6.54
CA CYS A 95 -10.45 2.20 -5.20
C CYS A 95 -9.60 3.48 -5.17
N ASP A 96 -9.95 4.39 -4.27
CA ASP A 96 -9.23 5.66 -4.15
C ASP A 96 -7.95 5.50 -3.35
N LEU A 97 -8.00 4.67 -2.30
CA LEU A 97 -6.84 4.36 -1.47
C LEU A 97 -6.71 2.86 -1.24
N PHE A 98 -5.49 2.40 -1.20
CA PHE A 98 -5.11 1.06 -0.79
C PHE A 98 -4.07 1.14 0.32
N VAL A 99 -4.31 0.46 1.43
CA VAL A 99 -3.35 0.35 2.53
C VAL A 99 -2.95 -1.12 2.68
N GLN A 100 -1.66 -1.39 2.54
CA GLN A 100 -1.07 -2.69 2.83
C GLN A 100 -0.35 -2.64 4.17
N ILE A 101 -0.74 -3.49 5.10
CA ILE A 101 -0.13 -3.67 6.41
C ILE A 101 0.48 -5.06 6.44
N ARG A 102 1.73 -5.19 6.85
CA ARG A 102 2.41 -6.49 6.96
C ARG A 102 3.20 -6.58 8.25
N SER A 103 3.13 -7.72 8.89
CA SER A 103 3.96 -8.05 10.06
C SER A 103 4.05 -9.55 10.28
N ASP A 104 4.88 -9.98 11.20
CA ASP A 104 4.96 -11.37 11.65
C ASP A 104 3.92 -11.71 12.74
N ARG A 105 3.10 -10.71 13.10
CA ARG A 105 2.02 -10.84 14.10
C ARG A 105 0.69 -10.34 13.54
N GLU A 106 -0.30 -11.22 13.44
CA GLU A 106 -1.64 -10.87 12.92
C GLU A 106 -2.38 -9.90 13.84
N ASP A 107 -2.21 -10.01 15.17
CA ASP A 107 -2.80 -9.11 16.15
C ASP A 107 -2.26 -7.67 16.02
N VAL A 108 -0.98 -7.51 15.71
CA VAL A 108 -0.38 -6.19 15.45
C VAL A 108 -0.94 -5.59 14.17
N ASN A 109 -1.08 -6.38 13.09
CA ASN A 109 -1.75 -5.92 11.87
C ASN A 109 -3.17 -5.43 12.16
N HIS A 110 -3.91 -6.15 12.97
CA HIS A 110 -5.28 -5.78 13.35
C HIS A 110 -5.32 -4.47 14.15
N LEU A 111 -4.47 -4.35 15.17
CA LEU A 111 -4.40 -3.13 15.99
C LEU A 111 -4.00 -1.91 15.17
N PHE A 112 -3.00 -2.06 14.29
CA PHE A 112 -2.58 -0.98 13.41
C PHE A 112 -3.69 -0.59 12.43
N ALA A 113 -4.39 -1.58 11.84
CA ALA A 113 -5.55 -1.32 10.97
C ALA A 113 -6.65 -0.53 11.68
N LEU A 114 -6.93 -0.83 12.95
CA LEU A 114 -7.90 -0.04 13.73
C LEU A 114 -7.46 1.42 13.90
N GLN A 115 -6.17 1.69 14.05
CA GLN A 115 -5.67 3.07 14.11
C GLN A 115 -5.81 3.78 12.76
N ILE A 116 -5.49 3.09 11.65
CA ILE A 116 -5.68 3.64 10.30
C ILE A 116 -7.16 3.94 10.03
N LEU A 117 -8.06 3.00 10.37
CA LEU A 117 -9.50 3.20 10.24
C LEU A 117 -9.97 4.41 11.05
N LYS A 118 -9.52 4.54 12.29
CA LYS A 118 -9.84 5.68 13.16
C LYS A 118 -9.26 7.00 12.62
N LEU A 119 -8.06 6.97 12.08
CA LEU A 119 -7.42 8.15 11.49
C LEU A 119 -8.20 8.64 10.27
N PHE A 120 -8.59 7.73 9.38
CA PHE A 120 -9.22 8.10 8.13
C PHE A 120 -10.72 8.40 8.26
N ALA A 121 -11.41 7.82 9.26
CA ALA A 121 -12.79 8.19 9.53
C ALA A 121 -12.92 9.68 9.96
N PRO A 122 -13.93 10.39 9.55
CA PRO A 122 -15.08 10.00 8.72
C PRO A 122 -14.91 10.26 7.22
N ASP A 123 -13.69 10.43 6.71
CA ASP A 123 -13.42 10.92 5.35
C ASP A 123 -13.56 9.82 4.30
N VAL A 124 -13.55 8.55 4.72
CA VAL A 124 -13.52 7.41 3.81
C VAL A 124 -14.53 6.32 4.17
N GLU A 125 -14.90 5.54 3.17
CA GLU A 125 -15.62 4.28 3.32
C GLU A 125 -14.64 3.12 3.14
N LEU A 126 -14.61 2.17 4.08
CA LEU A 126 -13.90 0.91 3.90
C LEU A 126 -14.72 0.01 2.97
N VAL A 127 -14.22 -0.21 1.75
CA VAL A 127 -14.89 -1.02 0.72
C VAL A 127 -14.62 -2.50 0.93
N GLU A 128 -13.36 -2.83 1.20
CA GLU A 128 -12.94 -4.23 1.35
C GLU A 128 -11.76 -4.36 2.32
N GLN A 129 -11.73 -5.49 3.01
CA GLN A 129 -10.62 -5.90 3.86
C GLN A 129 -10.22 -7.33 3.54
N ILE A 130 -8.96 -7.56 3.17
CA ILE A 130 -8.45 -8.88 2.82
C ILE A 130 -7.31 -9.26 3.76
N ARG A 131 -7.45 -10.40 4.44
CA ARG A 131 -6.39 -11.00 5.24
C ARG A 131 -5.55 -11.92 4.38
N ASN A 132 -4.24 -11.80 4.52
CA ASN A 132 -3.26 -12.60 3.82
C ASN A 132 -2.34 -13.28 4.80
N PHE A 133 -1.86 -14.44 4.42
CA PHE A 133 -0.82 -15.15 5.18
C PHE A 133 0.17 -15.81 4.24
N ARG A 134 1.38 -16.00 4.73
CA ARG A 134 2.40 -16.72 4.00
C ARG A 134 2.15 -18.21 4.11
N PHE A 135 1.85 -18.84 2.99
CA PHE A 135 1.70 -20.28 2.92
C PHE A 135 3.05 -20.96 2.71
N LEU A 136 3.41 -21.87 3.62
CA LEU A 136 4.70 -22.60 3.63
C LEU A 136 5.91 -21.65 3.46
N ASP A 137 6.74 -21.93 2.48
CA ASP A 137 7.95 -21.17 2.14
C ASP A 137 7.68 -19.97 1.18
N GLY A 138 6.42 -19.60 0.97
CA GLY A 138 6.01 -18.55 0.04
C GLY A 138 5.44 -19.11 -1.26
N ARG A 139 4.75 -20.24 -1.21
CA ARG A 139 4.06 -20.87 -2.33
C ARG A 139 2.61 -20.42 -2.40
N ASP A 140 2.03 -20.59 -3.58
CA ASP A 140 0.58 -20.63 -3.73
C ASP A 140 0.02 -22.01 -3.32
N PHE A 141 -1.31 -22.15 -3.30
CA PHE A 141 -1.95 -23.42 -2.96
C PHE A 141 -1.76 -24.54 -4.01
N ASN A 142 -1.29 -24.20 -5.21
CA ASN A 142 -0.94 -25.16 -6.25
C ASN A 142 0.53 -25.61 -6.16
N GLY A 143 1.30 -25.07 -5.23
CA GLY A 143 2.70 -25.42 -4.98
C GLY A 143 3.72 -24.61 -5.75
N PHE A 144 3.32 -23.60 -6.55
CA PHE A 144 4.24 -22.71 -7.24
C PHE A 144 4.87 -21.69 -6.29
N ILE A 145 6.18 -21.49 -6.41
CA ILE A 145 6.90 -20.49 -5.62
C ILE A 145 6.63 -19.11 -6.22
N TYR A 146 6.04 -18.22 -5.43
CA TYR A 146 5.86 -16.83 -5.79
C TYR A 146 7.19 -16.07 -5.67
N GLY A 147 7.48 -15.26 -6.68
CA GLY A 147 8.58 -14.30 -6.60
C GLY A 147 9.97 -14.88 -6.74
N GLY A 148 10.14 -15.99 -7.47
CA GLY A 148 11.46 -16.54 -7.79
C GLY A 148 12.42 -15.51 -8.42
N ASP A 149 11.86 -14.55 -9.18
CA ASP A 149 12.61 -13.45 -9.80
C ASP A 149 12.51 -12.13 -9.00
N THR A 150 11.92 -12.15 -7.80
CA THR A 150 11.78 -10.94 -6.98
C THR A 150 13.15 -10.45 -6.52
N ALA A 151 13.39 -9.16 -6.67
CA ALA A 151 14.64 -8.54 -6.24
C ALA A 151 14.85 -8.66 -4.74
N HIS A 152 16.06 -9.09 -4.31
CA HIS A 152 16.42 -9.25 -2.91
C HIS A 152 17.52 -8.27 -2.49
N GLY A 153 17.58 -7.94 -1.20
CA GLY A 153 18.60 -7.10 -0.60
C GLY A 153 18.68 -5.72 -1.28
N ARG A 154 19.89 -5.30 -1.66
CA ARG A 154 20.12 -3.98 -2.28
C ARG A 154 19.40 -3.80 -3.62
N LYS A 155 19.12 -4.88 -4.33
CA LYS A 155 18.41 -4.83 -5.62
C LYS A 155 16.97 -4.38 -5.44
N LYS A 156 16.31 -4.63 -4.29
CA LYS A 156 14.95 -4.15 -4.01
C LYS A 156 14.85 -2.65 -4.20
N ARG A 157 15.73 -1.89 -3.55
CA ARG A 157 15.73 -0.42 -3.65
C ARG A 157 16.02 0.08 -5.07
N ALA A 158 16.96 -0.56 -5.75
CA ALA A 158 17.30 -0.18 -7.13
C ALA A 158 16.16 -0.47 -8.12
N THR A 159 15.31 -1.45 -7.84
CA THR A 159 14.17 -1.81 -8.68
C THR A 159 12.94 -0.98 -8.35
N ALA A 160 12.68 -0.74 -7.06
CA ALA A 160 11.45 -0.11 -6.58
C ALA A 160 11.50 1.43 -6.54
N LEU A 161 12.69 2.01 -6.45
CA LEU A 161 12.85 3.45 -6.27
C LEU A 161 13.47 4.09 -7.51
N ILE A 162 12.87 5.18 -7.94
CA ILE A 162 13.38 5.96 -9.07
C ILE A 162 14.65 6.70 -8.65
N SER A 163 15.74 6.45 -9.37
CA SER A 163 17.06 6.99 -9.04
C SER A 163 17.32 8.39 -9.60
N ASN A 164 16.39 8.95 -10.36
CA ASN A 164 16.58 10.23 -11.03
C ASN A 164 16.16 11.41 -10.14
N PRO A 165 17.11 12.19 -9.60
CA PRO A 165 16.80 13.33 -8.72
C PRO A 165 16.11 14.50 -9.44
N GLY A 166 15.87 14.39 -10.75
CA GLY A 166 15.26 15.46 -11.56
C GLY A 166 13.73 15.53 -11.48
N ASN A 167 13.07 14.42 -11.17
CA ASN A 167 11.62 14.33 -11.12
C ASN A 167 11.19 13.90 -9.72
N PHE A 168 10.93 14.87 -8.85
CA PHE A 168 10.42 14.63 -7.50
C PHE A 168 9.06 13.91 -7.52
N GLU A 169 8.27 14.16 -8.56
CA GLU A 169 6.95 13.61 -8.78
C GLU A 169 6.96 12.08 -8.93
N ASP A 170 8.07 11.52 -9.42
CA ASP A 170 8.21 10.09 -9.65
C ASP A 170 8.83 9.35 -8.44
N GLN A 171 9.11 10.06 -7.33
CA GLN A 171 9.74 9.48 -6.14
C GLN A 171 8.71 8.98 -5.09
N GLY A 172 7.51 8.70 -5.49
CA GLY A 172 6.29 8.29 -4.81
C GLY A 172 6.38 7.67 -3.45
#